data_1eeaff5fe066baeb81093cf35d4a9ddc
#
_entry.id   1eeaff5fe066baeb81093cf35d4a9ddc
#
_cell.length_a   1.000
_cell.length_b   1.000
_cell.length_c   1.000
_cell.angle_alpha   90.00
_cell.angle_beta   90.00
_cell.angle_gamma   90.00
#
_symmetry.space_group_name_H-M   'P 1'
#
loop_
_entity.id
_entity.type
_entity.pdbx_description
1 polymer ?
#
loop_
_entity_poly.entity_id
_entity_poly.type
_entity_poly.pdbx_seq_one_letter_code
_entity_poly.pdbx_strand_id
1 'polypeptide(L)'
;MWVAIPVVALVVLVLLWDWNWFKGPVERIVEARTGRTFEIAGDLDVDLGRVTTVTAGQLRLGNAAWSDHRDMATAQHLALQVEVWPLLLGRVRLPELRLQTPDVRLETDPDGGPGNWDLGFEDDGGEPLQLRRLWIDSGRLRFDDAPSDTGIDVRVGSRESRSADAAPPVVLEGDGRWRGSPFSLEGTAESPLELQDSDSPFRIDLRARGGATRAHARGSLTAPFQLRGIDLQFALEGRNLGDLYRLIDVAMPDTPPYSVDGRLTRDGDTWHYTDFAGKVGQSDLAGSASITTGGERPLFKGDLVSKRLDLDDLAGFLGATPDAEGEALDPALAEQAARQRARGKVLPSTPYDLAKLRAMDADVRLRAQRINAPGLPIDDMDARLRLDNGLALLEPLNFGVAGGDIRSDIRMDARTDAITTRLNAQVRRVELARLFPDVELTRDAAGRVAGSVNLAGSGNSIAAMLATADGDVAVGMGRGEISNLLIELAGIDIYESLKFLLGKDRKVAVRCAFADFGVKRGVMDSRALAFDTSDTIIVGQGQVNLREESLDIELRPRPKDRSILALRSPLHIGGSFADPSFRPDFARLGLRGAIALALGSIAPPAALLATLELGPGEDSGCGGDYAK
;
A
#
# COMPACT_ATOMS: atom_id res chain seq x y z
N MET A 1 76.99 1.43 -52.54
CA MET A 1 77.19 2.11 -51.25
C MET A 1 75.99 3.01 -50.84
N TRP A 2 75.27 3.62 -51.78
CA TRP A 2 74.14 4.53 -51.48
C TRP A 2 72.87 3.88 -51.04
N VAL A 3 72.64 2.58 -51.27
CA VAL A 3 71.46 1.85 -50.85
C VAL A 3 71.64 1.23 -49.44
N ALA A 4 72.89 0.96 -49.05
CA ALA A 4 73.22 0.37 -47.76
C ALA A 4 72.89 1.31 -46.54
N ILE A 5 73.10 2.63 -46.72
CA ILE A 5 72.88 3.63 -45.67
C ILE A 5 71.42 3.72 -45.27
N PRO A 6 70.47 3.86 -46.22
CA PRO A 6 69.01 3.88 -45.82
C PRO A 6 68.52 2.54 -45.25
N VAL A 7 69.07 1.40 -45.72
CA VAL A 7 68.73 0.08 -45.16
C VAL A 7 69.28 -0.06 -43.75
N VAL A 8 70.54 0.35 -43.49
CA VAL A 8 71.08 0.36 -42.11
C VAL A 8 70.31 1.34 -41.23
N ALA A 9 69.97 2.53 -41.73
CA ALA A 9 69.18 3.51 -41.01
C ALA A 9 67.78 2.96 -40.71
N LEU A 10 67.13 2.26 -41.64
CA LEU A 10 65.86 1.62 -41.45
C LEU A 10 65.91 0.47 -40.38
N VAL A 11 66.99 -0.35 -40.47
CA VAL A 11 67.21 -1.42 -39.46
C VAL A 11 67.49 -0.83 -38.09
N VAL A 12 68.28 0.22 -37.99
CA VAL A 12 68.53 0.92 -36.72
C VAL A 12 67.24 1.58 -36.21
N LEU A 13 66.42 2.18 -37.07
CA LEU A 13 65.14 2.76 -36.72
C LEU A 13 64.22 1.68 -36.20
N VAL A 14 64.12 0.53 -36.84
CA VAL A 14 63.27 -0.61 -36.38
C VAL A 14 63.76 -1.23 -35.06
N LEU A 15 65.12 -1.30 -34.89
CA LEU A 15 65.71 -1.83 -33.64
C LEU A 15 65.61 -0.87 -32.45
N LEU A 16 65.53 0.44 -32.71
CA LEU A 16 65.36 1.49 -31.68
C LEU A 16 63.90 1.96 -31.54
N TRP A 17 62.99 1.36 -32.33
CA TRP A 17 61.58 1.76 -32.28
C TRP A 17 60.98 1.46 -30.96
N ASP A 18 60.47 2.47 -30.24
CA ASP A 18 59.77 2.34 -28.99
C ASP A 18 58.40 3.05 -29.08
N TRP A 19 57.31 2.28 -28.96
CA TRP A 19 55.95 2.80 -29.01
C TRP A 19 55.65 3.76 -27.86
N ASN A 20 56.37 3.70 -26.75
CA ASN A 20 56.22 4.62 -25.64
C ASN A 20 56.45 6.10 -26.00
N TRP A 21 57.15 6.40 -27.11
CA TRP A 21 57.28 7.78 -27.61
C TRP A 21 55.94 8.43 -27.98
N PHE A 22 54.92 7.65 -28.27
CA PHE A 22 53.59 8.13 -28.66
C PHE A 22 52.68 8.39 -27.47
N LYS A 23 53.04 8.05 -26.22
CA LYS A 23 52.23 8.31 -25.04
C LYS A 23 51.83 9.78 -24.94
N GLY A 24 52.79 10.69 -24.88
CA GLY A 24 52.51 12.11 -24.75
C GLY A 24 51.64 12.73 -25.85
N PRO A 25 51.86 12.39 -27.14
CA PRO A 25 50.92 12.77 -28.19
C PRO A 25 49.48 12.24 -27.95
N VAL A 26 49.32 10.98 -27.56
CA VAL A 26 48.00 10.37 -27.28
C VAL A 26 47.33 11.05 -26.08
N GLU A 27 48.07 11.24 -25.01
CA GLU A 27 47.59 11.93 -23.80
C GLU A 27 47.06 13.33 -24.14
N ARG A 28 47.82 14.13 -24.88
CA ARG A 28 47.37 15.47 -25.29
C ARG A 28 46.15 15.48 -26.19
N ILE A 29 45.98 14.48 -27.06
CA ILE A 29 44.81 14.37 -27.94
C ILE A 29 43.57 14.05 -27.08
N VAL A 30 43.68 13.11 -26.13
CA VAL A 30 42.59 12.76 -25.24
C VAL A 30 42.22 13.94 -24.34
N GLU A 31 43.22 14.61 -23.74
CA GLU A 31 43.02 15.82 -22.92
C GLU A 31 42.31 16.93 -23.69
N ALA A 32 42.75 17.20 -24.92
CA ALA A 32 42.16 18.24 -25.77
C ALA A 32 40.69 17.93 -26.13
N ARG A 33 40.33 16.64 -26.24
CA ARG A 33 38.99 16.21 -26.60
C ARG A 33 38.05 16.09 -25.41
N THR A 34 38.57 15.65 -24.27
CA THR A 34 37.73 15.37 -23.08
C THR A 34 37.75 16.52 -22.06
N GLY A 35 38.67 17.47 -22.20
CA GLY A 35 38.90 18.49 -21.17
C GLY A 35 39.40 17.93 -19.83
N ARG A 36 39.84 16.66 -19.81
CA ARG A 36 40.30 15.95 -18.63
C ARG A 36 41.73 15.53 -18.76
N THR A 37 42.49 15.51 -17.69
CA THR A 37 43.84 14.95 -17.69
C THR A 37 43.78 13.46 -18.03
N PHE A 38 44.67 13.01 -18.93
CA PHE A 38 44.78 11.61 -19.29
C PHE A 38 46.23 11.16 -19.18
N GLU A 39 46.48 10.03 -18.53
CA GLU A 39 47.83 9.50 -18.26
C GLU A 39 47.91 8.02 -18.64
N ILE A 40 48.96 7.63 -19.37
CA ILE A 40 49.33 6.25 -19.65
C ILE A 40 50.62 5.95 -18.86
N ALA A 41 50.45 5.52 -17.60
CA ALA A 41 51.59 5.28 -16.70
C ALA A 41 52.35 3.97 -17.01
N GLY A 42 51.66 2.96 -17.55
CA GLY A 42 52.24 1.68 -17.98
C GLY A 42 52.73 1.74 -19.43
N ASP A 43 53.20 0.61 -19.97
CA ASP A 43 53.75 0.54 -21.33
C ASP A 43 52.65 0.66 -22.40
N LEU A 44 53.04 1.32 -23.51
CA LEU A 44 52.27 1.39 -24.76
C LEU A 44 52.96 0.49 -25.78
N ASP A 45 52.24 -0.50 -26.31
CA ASP A 45 52.76 -1.41 -27.33
C ASP A 45 51.76 -1.54 -28.49
N VAL A 46 52.30 -1.81 -29.68
CA VAL A 46 51.46 -1.95 -30.89
C VAL A 46 51.90 -3.17 -31.66
N ASP A 47 51.05 -4.16 -31.71
CA ASP A 47 51.20 -5.36 -32.54
C ASP A 47 50.61 -5.08 -33.94
N LEU A 48 51.47 -4.90 -34.91
CA LEU A 48 51.14 -4.55 -36.29
C LEU A 48 50.66 -5.79 -37.05
N GLY A 49 49.42 -5.76 -37.48
CA GLY A 49 48.82 -6.82 -38.27
C GLY A 49 47.73 -6.29 -39.22
N ARG A 50 46.98 -7.21 -39.82
CA ARG A 50 45.80 -6.83 -40.62
C ARG A 50 44.74 -6.15 -39.76
N VAL A 51 44.61 -6.59 -38.54
CA VAL A 51 44.01 -5.90 -37.42
C VAL A 51 45.15 -5.59 -36.47
N THR A 52 45.43 -4.33 -36.27
CA THR A 52 46.47 -3.86 -35.34
C THR A 52 45.91 -3.81 -33.94
N THR A 53 46.63 -4.37 -32.97
CA THR A 53 46.27 -4.31 -31.56
C THR A 53 47.16 -3.32 -30.84
N VAL A 54 46.57 -2.26 -30.29
CA VAL A 54 47.21 -1.29 -29.41
C VAL A 54 46.94 -1.66 -27.98
N THR A 55 47.97 -1.92 -27.19
CA THR A 55 47.86 -2.20 -25.76
C THR A 55 48.45 -1.07 -24.94
N ALA A 56 47.75 -0.67 -23.88
CA ALA A 56 48.25 0.36 -22.97
C ALA A 56 47.97 -0.08 -21.51
N GLY A 57 48.96 0.14 -20.66
CA GLY A 57 48.90 -0.22 -19.26
C GLY A 57 48.69 0.98 -18.34
N GLN A 58 48.03 0.73 -17.20
CA GLN A 58 47.84 1.72 -16.11
C GLN A 58 47.30 3.07 -16.60
N LEU A 59 46.10 3.03 -17.18
CA LEU A 59 45.39 4.20 -17.68
C LEU A 59 44.69 4.94 -16.55
N ARG A 60 44.70 6.28 -16.62
CA ARG A 60 43.97 7.16 -15.71
C ARG A 60 43.35 8.31 -16.50
N LEU A 61 42.07 8.52 -16.28
CA LEU A 61 41.30 9.68 -16.75
C LEU A 61 40.92 10.53 -15.54
N GLY A 62 41.36 11.77 -15.52
CA GLY A 62 41.11 12.71 -14.44
C GLY A 62 39.61 13.06 -14.32
N ASN A 63 39.24 13.47 -13.15
CA ASN A 63 37.83 13.81 -12.82
C ASN A 63 37.50 15.27 -13.16
N ALA A 64 36.24 15.66 -12.94
CA ALA A 64 35.81 17.04 -13.02
C ALA A 64 36.51 17.91 -11.98
N ALA A 65 36.72 19.19 -12.28
CA ALA A 65 37.42 20.10 -11.37
C ALA A 65 36.69 20.33 -10.02
N TRP A 66 35.37 20.07 -9.98
CA TRP A 66 34.55 20.19 -8.78
C TRP A 66 34.53 18.91 -7.92
N SER A 67 35.01 17.78 -8.46
CA SER A 67 35.03 16.51 -7.70
C SER A 67 36.22 16.45 -6.75
N ASP A 68 35.98 15.91 -5.54
CA ASP A 68 37.04 15.62 -4.56
C ASP A 68 37.88 14.39 -4.93
N HIS A 69 37.45 13.60 -5.92
CA HIS A 69 38.17 12.43 -6.40
C HIS A 69 39.03 12.76 -7.57
N ARG A 70 40.32 12.37 -7.52
CA ARG A 70 41.29 12.68 -8.54
C ARG A 70 40.96 12.08 -9.91
N ASP A 71 40.58 10.80 -9.92
CA ASP A 71 40.39 10.01 -11.13
C ASP A 71 38.89 9.67 -11.31
N MET A 72 38.35 9.98 -12.49
CA MET A 72 37.02 9.56 -12.93
C MET A 72 37.04 8.10 -13.39
N ALA A 73 38.05 7.70 -14.14
CA ALA A 73 38.19 6.33 -14.60
C ALA A 73 39.66 5.88 -14.58
N THR A 74 39.86 4.63 -14.19
CA THR A 74 41.16 3.96 -14.27
C THR A 74 40.99 2.59 -14.90
N ALA A 75 42.07 2.07 -15.57
CA ALA A 75 42.11 0.70 -16.05
C ALA A 75 43.52 0.14 -15.94
N GLN A 76 43.66 -1.13 -15.55
CA GLN A 76 45.00 -1.75 -15.49
C GLN A 76 45.56 -2.01 -16.86
N HIS A 77 44.72 -2.51 -17.79
CA HIS A 77 45.13 -2.69 -19.19
C HIS A 77 43.97 -2.36 -20.12
N LEU A 78 44.33 -1.78 -21.25
CA LEU A 78 43.45 -1.57 -22.40
C LEU A 78 44.07 -2.28 -23.60
N ALA A 79 43.26 -3.01 -24.36
CA ALA A 79 43.62 -3.55 -25.66
C ALA A 79 42.60 -3.06 -26.70
N LEU A 80 43.05 -2.28 -27.66
CA LEU A 80 42.22 -1.70 -28.72
C LEU A 80 42.62 -2.31 -30.05
N GLN A 81 41.68 -2.94 -30.74
CA GLN A 81 41.84 -3.44 -32.09
C GLN A 81 41.45 -2.37 -33.11
N VAL A 82 42.31 -2.16 -34.13
CA VAL A 82 42.10 -1.17 -35.19
C VAL A 82 42.29 -1.83 -36.55
N GLU A 83 41.32 -1.67 -37.46
CA GLU A 83 41.45 -2.14 -38.85
C GLU A 83 42.33 -1.15 -39.65
N VAL A 84 43.48 -1.61 -40.15
CA VAL A 84 44.47 -0.74 -40.86
C VAL A 84 43.96 -0.25 -42.21
N TRP A 85 43.28 -1.09 -42.99
CA TRP A 85 42.80 -0.71 -44.34
C TRP A 85 41.78 0.43 -44.32
N PRO A 86 40.73 0.40 -43.50
CA PRO A 86 39.82 1.53 -43.35
C PRO A 86 40.50 2.80 -42.86
N LEU A 87 41.47 2.67 -41.93
CA LEU A 87 42.22 3.79 -41.37
C LEU A 87 43.00 4.55 -42.46
N LEU A 88 43.64 3.83 -43.42
CA LEU A 88 44.34 4.44 -44.55
C LEU A 88 43.41 5.19 -45.51
N LEU A 89 42.09 4.87 -45.45
CA LEU A 89 41.03 5.55 -46.21
C LEU A 89 40.31 6.65 -45.41
N GLY A 90 40.85 7.01 -44.24
CA GLY A 90 40.27 8.01 -43.33
C GLY A 90 39.08 7.53 -42.49
N ARG A 91 38.83 6.23 -42.45
CA ARG A 91 37.72 5.63 -41.66
C ARG A 91 38.30 4.88 -40.48
N VAL A 92 37.90 5.26 -39.25
CA VAL A 92 38.33 4.58 -38.02
C VAL A 92 37.34 3.47 -37.70
N ARG A 93 37.76 2.21 -37.82
CA ARG A 93 37.00 1.04 -37.42
C ARG A 93 37.72 0.31 -36.29
N LEU A 94 37.02 0.13 -35.19
CA LEU A 94 37.53 -0.49 -33.98
C LEU A 94 36.75 -1.79 -33.72
N PRO A 95 37.26 -2.95 -34.15
CA PRO A 95 36.55 -4.24 -33.95
C PRO A 95 36.28 -4.57 -32.49
N GLU A 96 37.29 -4.33 -31.62
CA GLU A 96 37.14 -4.65 -30.19
C GLU A 96 37.96 -3.67 -29.33
N LEU A 97 37.36 -3.25 -28.23
CA LEU A 97 38.02 -2.62 -27.09
C LEU A 97 37.87 -3.54 -25.88
N ARG A 98 39.00 -3.97 -25.30
CA ARG A 98 39.03 -4.75 -24.08
C ARG A 98 39.62 -3.94 -22.94
N LEU A 99 38.90 -3.89 -21.82
CA LEU A 99 39.32 -3.23 -20.59
C LEU A 99 39.49 -4.27 -19.48
N GLN A 100 40.67 -4.28 -18.84
CA GLN A 100 40.92 -5.12 -17.66
C GLN A 100 40.88 -4.27 -16.41
N THR A 101 40.12 -4.73 -15.45
CA THR A 101 39.86 -4.06 -14.15
C THR A 101 39.61 -2.55 -14.28
N PRO A 102 38.67 -2.13 -15.17
CA PRO A 102 38.30 -0.73 -15.19
C PRO A 102 37.55 -0.40 -13.88
N ASP A 103 37.90 0.76 -13.31
CA ASP A 103 37.19 1.36 -12.15
C ASP A 103 36.69 2.74 -12.58
N VAL A 104 35.37 2.86 -12.71
CA VAL A 104 34.72 4.08 -13.20
C VAL A 104 33.88 4.67 -12.09
N ARG A 105 34.07 5.95 -11.82
CA ARG A 105 33.27 6.72 -10.84
C ARG A 105 32.52 7.82 -11.57
N LEU A 106 31.19 7.72 -11.47
CA LEU A 106 30.27 8.74 -11.99
C LEU A 106 29.72 9.53 -10.81
N GLU A 107 29.73 10.85 -10.90
CA GLU A 107 29.31 11.75 -9.84
C GLU A 107 28.42 12.85 -10.43
N THR A 108 27.35 13.20 -9.72
CA THR A 108 26.54 14.39 -10.03
C THR A 108 27.17 15.61 -9.40
N ASP A 109 27.10 16.75 -10.10
CA ASP A 109 27.57 18.03 -9.58
C ASP A 109 26.69 18.47 -8.39
N PRO A 110 27.26 18.70 -7.20
CA PRO A 110 26.51 19.16 -6.03
C PRO A 110 25.77 20.49 -6.24
N ASP A 111 26.28 21.35 -7.13
CA ASP A 111 25.72 22.65 -7.46
C ASP A 111 24.65 22.59 -8.56
N GLY A 112 24.29 21.37 -9.03
CA GLY A 112 23.26 21.14 -10.04
C GLY A 112 23.72 21.33 -11.48
N GLY A 113 25.03 21.37 -11.71
CA GLY A 113 25.65 21.33 -13.03
C GLY A 113 25.61 19.93 -13.67
N PRO A 114 26.23 19.77 -14.84
CA PRO A 114 26.32 18.48 -15.51
C PRO A 114 27.21 17.50 -14.70
N GLY A 115 26.88 16.21 -14.76
CA GLY A 115 27.65 15.16 -14.10
C GLY A 115 29.08 15.06 -14.69
N ASN A 116 30.00 14.42 -13.95
CA ASN A 116 31.40 14.27 -14.38
C ASN A 116 31.55 13.45 -15.66
N TRP A 117 30.56 12.69 -16.07
CA TRP A 117 30.48 11.93 -17.33
C TRP A 117 30.21 12.83 -18.57
N ASP A 118 29.80 14.06 -18.38
CA ASP A 118 29.70 15.02 -19.47
C ASP A 118 31.11 15.51 -19.85
N LEU A 119 31.65 14.91 -20.89
CA LEU A 119 32.99 15.19 -21.35
C LEU A 119 33.03 16.31 -22.41
N GLY A 120 31.91 16.97 -22.67
CA GLY A 120 31.81 18.10 -23.59
C GLY A 120 32.21 17.76 -25.05
N PHE A 121 31.97 16.53 -25.49
CA PHE A 121 32.18 16.17 -26.88
C PHE A 121 31.28 17.03 -27.77
N GLU A 122 31.83 18.04 -28.42
CA GLU A 122 31.15 18.74 -29.50
C GLU A 122 31.05 17.81 -30.71
N ASP A 123 29.88 17.77 -31.32
CA ASP A 123 29.66 17.02 -32.56
C ASP A 123 30.38 17.75 -33.70
N ASP A 124 31.66 17.44 -33.91
CA ASP A 124 32.53 18.02 -34.96
C ASP A 124 32.07 17.63 -36.39
N GLY A 125 30.93 16.97 -36.55
CA GLY A 125 30.42 16.49 -37.85
C GLY A 125 31.30 15.42 -38.51
N GLY A 126 32.22 14.81 -37.73
CA GLY A 126 33.03 13.66 -38.17
C GLY A 126 32.23 12.35 -38.19
N GLU A 127 32.66 11.38 -39.02
CA GLU A 127 32.09 10.03 -38.95
C GLU A 127 32.26 9.49 -37.50
N PRO A 128 31.19 9.00 -36.86
CA PRO A 128 31.26 8.46 -35.50
C PRO A 128 32.23 7.26 -35.46
N LEU A 129 32.98 7.15 -34.38
CA LEU A 129 33.89 6.02 -34.10
C LEU A 129 33.07 4.72 -34.10
N GLN A 130 33.31 3.82 -35.05
CA GLN A 130 32.62 2.53 -35.15
C GLN A 130 33.30 1.49 -34.27
N LEU A 131 33.03 1.53 -32.96
CA LEU A 131 33.40 0.48 -32.02
C LEU A 131 32.31 -0.62 -32.03
N ARG A 132 32.72 -1.89 -32.36
CA ARG A 132 31.75 -3.01 -32.49
C ARG A 132 31.60 -3.81 -31.22
N ARG A 133 32.65 -3.98 -30.44
CA ARG A 133 32.65 -4.82 -29.24
C ARG A 133 33.40 -4.14 -28.11
N LEU A 134 32.76 -4.06 -26.94
CA LEU A 134 33.41 -3.67 -25.70
C LEU A 134 33.45 -4.89 -24.78
N TRP A 135 34.62 -5.27 -24.34
CA TRP A 135 34.82 -6.35 -23.39
C TRP A 135 35.37 -5.79 -22.08
N ILE A 136 34.70 -6.06 -20.98
CA ILE A 136 35.05 -5.61 -19.63
C ILE A 136 35.42 -6.84 -18.80
N ASP A 137 36.66 -6.93 -18.34
CA ASP A 137 37.10 -7.97 -17.41
C ASP A 137 37.16 -7.38 -16.01
N SER A 138 36.31 -7.90 -15.08
CA SER A 138 36.33 -7.57 -13.65
C SER A 138 36.31 -6.06 -13.34
N GLY A 139 35.45 -5.32 -14.02
CA GLY A 139 35.27 -3.88 -13.82
C GLY A 139 34.51 -3.53 -12.53
N ARG A 140 34.61 -2.28 -12.13
CA ARG A 140 33.83 -1.67 -11.05
C ARG A 140 33.21 -0.37 -11.54
N LEU A 141 31.93 -0.19 -11.27
CA LEU A 141 31.20 1.05 -11.54
C LEU A 141 30.67 1.60 -10.23
N ARG A 142 31.04 2.84 -9.94
CA ARG A 142 30.48 3.60 -8.81
C ARG A 142 29.70 4.77 -9.34
N PHE A 143 28.56 5.03 -8.74
CA PHE A 143 27.75 6.21 -9.00
C PHE A 143 27.42 6.86 -7.66
N ASP A 144 27.67 8.15 -7.54
CA ASP A 144 27.40 8.94 -6.34
C ASP A 144 26.58 10.19 -6.71
N ASP A 145 25.37 10.28 -6.15
CA ASP A 145 24.48 11.45 -6.23
C ASP A 145 24.26 12.00 -4.81
N ALA A 146 25.10 12.94 -4.42
CA ALA A 146 25.07 13.51 -3.08
C ALA A 146 23.75 14.24 -2.73
N PRO A 147 23.11 15.03 -3.65
CA PRO A 147 21.84 15.68 -3.37
C PRO A 147 20.72 14.73 -2.98
N SER A 148 20.66 13.54 -3.56
CA SER A 148 19.61 12.55 -3.26
C SER A 148 20.03 11.48 -2.24
N ASP A 149 21.24 11.54 -1.67
CA ASP A 149 21.86 10.49 -0.84
C ASP A 149 21.75 9.11 -1.51
N THR A 150 22.07 9.08 -2.81
CA THR A 150 22.03 7.87 -3.64
C THR A 150 23.44 7.48 -4.08
N GLY A 151 23.80 6.23 -3.87
CA GLY A 151 25.08 5.68 -4.30
C GLY A 151 24.95 4.24 -4.76
N ILE A 152 25.72 3.87 -5.80
CA ILE A 152 25.76 2.52 -6.35
C ILE A 152 27.22 2.11 -6.47
N ASP A 153 27.55 0.89 -6.06
CA ASP A 153 28.87 0.28 -6.18
C ASP A 153 28.71 -1.15 -6.69
N VAL A 154 28.90 -1.33 -7.98
CA VAL A 154 28.66 -2.61 -8.65
C VAL A 154 29.90 -3.10 -9.39
N ARG A 155 30.14 -4.39 -9.32
CA ARG A 155 31.06 -5.11 -10.20
C ARG A 155 30.38 -5.29 -11.55
N VAL A 156 31.16 -5.07 -12.62
CA VAL A 156 30.71 -5.15 -14.01
C VAL A 156 31.63 -6.09 -14.76
N GLY A 157 31.08 -7.06 -15.44
CA GLY A 157 31.84 -7.98 -16.27
C GLY A 157 31.10 -8.38 -17.54
N SER A 158 31.80 -8.40 -18.67
CA SER A 158 31.22 -8.88 -19.92
C SER A 158 31.03 -10.39 -19.90
N ARG A 159 29.94 -10.86 -20.51
CA ARG A 159 29.67 -12.27 -20.74
C ARG A 159 29.56 -12.54 -22.24
N GLU A 160 30.00 -13.72 -22.67
CA GLU A 160 29.90 -14.10 -24.07
C GLU A 160 28.47 -13.96 -24.59
N SER A 161 28.33 -13.32 -25.74
CA SER A 161 27.07 -13.22 -26.44
C SER A 161 26.71 -14.53 -27.11
N ARG A 162 25.42 -14.82 -27.22
CA ARG A 162 24.91 -15.99 -27.98
C ARG A 162 25.12 -15.87 -29.47
N SER A 163 25.33 -14.66 -29.98
CA SER A 163 25.63 -14.37 -31.38
C SER A 163 27.02 -13.76 -31.49
N ALA A 164 27.81 -14.23 -32.44
CA ALA A 164 29.19 -13.75 -32.66
C ALA A 164 29.23 -12.27 -33.08
N ASP A 165 28.14 -11.78 -33.70
CA ASP A 165 28.03 -10.39 -34.21
C ASP A 165 27.41 -9.42 -33.20
N ALA A 166 26.84 -9.89 -32.12
CA ALA A 166 26.23 -9.04 -31.10
C ALA A 166 27.23 -8.59 -30.05
N ALA A 167 27.12 -7.33 -29.61
CA ALA A 167 27.90 -6.81 -28.51
C ALA A 167 27.69 -7.63 -27.23
N PRO A 168 28.75 -7.95 -26.45
CA PRO A 168 28.63 -8.78 -25.26
C PRO A 168 27.81 -8.04 -24.16
N PRO A 169 26.78 -8.68 -23.59
CA PRO A 169 26.04 -8.11 -22.46
C PRO A 169 26.93 -8.07 -21.22
N VAL A 170 26.61 -7.18 -20.30
CA VAL A 170 27.30 -7.06 -19.02
C VAL A 170 26.48 -7.67 -17.90
N VAL A 171 27.15 -8.29 -16.95
CA VAL A 171 26.62 -8.74 -15.67
C VAL A 171 26.97 -7.70 -14.63
N LEU A 172 25.99 -7.34 -13.81
CA LEU A 172 26.09 -6.37 -12.72
C LEU A 172 25.82 -7.08 -11.40
N GLU A 173 26.65 -6.87 -10.39
CA GLU A 173 26.45 -7.39 -9.04
C GLU A 173 27.09 -6.45 -8.04
N GLY A 174 26.35 -6.00 -7.03
CA GLY A 174 26.87 -5.14 -6.00
C GLY A 174 25.81 -4.62 -5.04
N ASP A 175 26.16 -3.54 -4.40
CA ASP A 175 25.37 -2.91 -3.36
C ASP A 175 25.21 -1.42 -3.66
N GLY A 176 24.24 -0.81 -3.01
CA GLY A 176 24.01 0.61 -3.13
C GLY A 176 23.26 1.18 -1.94
N ARG A 177 23.03 2.46 -2.03
CA ARG A 177 22.21 3.24 -1.13
C ARG A 177 21.26 4.08 -1.98
N TRP A 178 19.98 3.94 -1.73
CA TRP A 178 18.93 4.74 -2.37
C TRP A 178 18.25 5.59 -1.30
N ARG A 179 18.41 6.93 -1.38
CA ARG A 179 17.89 7.86 -0.38
C ARG A 179 18.21 7.41 1.06
N GLY A 180 19.48 7.09 1.29
CA GLY A 180 19.97 6.60 2.57
C GLY A 180 19.65 5.14 2.93
N SER A 181 18.77 4.47 2.16
CA SER A 181 18.39 3.08 2.41
C SER A 181 19.29 2.11 1.66
N PRO A 182 19.95 1.16 2.33
CA PRO A 182 20.84 0.20 1.68
C PRO A 182 20.07 -0.81 0.84
N PHE A 183 20.62 -1.17 -0.33
CA PHE A 183 20.10 -2.24 -1.18
C PHE A 183 21.23 -3.02 -1.84
N SER A 184 20.95 -4.26 -2.25
CA SER A 184 21.79 -5.04 -3.15
C SER A 184 21.16 -5.10 -4.54
N LEU A 185 22.01 -5.17 -5.58
CA LEU A 185 21.62 -5.20 -6.99
C LEU A 185 22.35 -6.33 -7.70
N GLU A 186 21.61 -7.11 -8.48
CA GLU A 186 22.18 -8.12 -9.39
C GLU A 186 21.40 -8.15 -10.70
N GLY A 187 22.07 -8.51 -11.79
CA GLY A 187 21.39 -8.69 -13.06
C GLY A 187 22.28 -8.55 -14.28
N THR A 188 21.63 -8.25 -15.39
CA THR A 188 22.29 -8.09 -16.69
C THR A 188 21.78 -6.83 -17.40
N ALA A 189 22.66 -6.23 -18.19
CA ALA A 189 22.32 -5.14 -19.10
C ALA A 189 22.96 -5.40 -20.47
N GLU A 190 22.46 -4.74 -21.50
CA GLU A 190 23.14 -4.72 -22.80
C GLU A 190 24.53 -4.10 -22.70
N SER A 191 25.30 -4.22 -23.74
CA SER A 191 26.64 -3.60 -23.79
C SER A 191 26.54 -2.08 -23.61
N PRO A 192 27.43 -1.44 -22.83
CA PRO A 192 27.46 0.01 -22.72
C PRO A 192 27.64 0.72 -24.07
N LEU A 193 28.07 0.02 -25.10
CA LEU A 193 28.17 0.58 -26.47
C LEU A 193 26.82 0.96 -27.06
N GLU A 194 25.76 0.25 -26.69
CA GLU A 194 24.41 0.55 -27.15
C GLU A 194 23.91 1.92 -26.60
N LEU A 195 24.59 2.48 -25.59
CA LEU A 195 24.29 3.80 -25.04
C LEU A 195 24.77 4.96 -25.96
N GLN A 196 25.57 4.66 -26.99
CA GLN A 196 26.03 5.67 -27.97
C GLN A 196 24.89 6.13 -28.89
N ASP A 197 23.89 5.27 -29.10
CA ASP A 197 22.69 5.61 -29.85
C ASP A 197 21.54 5.93 -28.85
N SER A 198 21.29 7.23 -28.69
CA SER A 198 20.26 7.72 -27.75
C SER A 198 18.84 7.30 -28.12
N ASP A 199 18.60 6.85 -29.34
CA ASP A 199 17.28 6.45 -29.83
C ASP A 199 17.06 4.93 -29.77
N SER A 200 18.13 4.17 -29.56
CA SER A 200 18.05 2.71 -29.40
C SER A 200 17.65 2.29 -27.99
N PRO A 201 16.73 1.30 -27.86
CA PRO A 201 16.32 0.82 -26.55
C PRO A 201 17.43 -0.03 -25.90
N PHE A 202 17.95 0.44 -24.77
CA PHE A 202 18.92 -0.26 -23.93
C PHE A 202 18.21 -1.22 -22.98
N ARG A 203 18.42 -2.52 -23.13
CA ARG A 203 17.72 -3.55 -22.36
C ARG A 203 18.41 -3.86 -21.04
N ILE A 204 17.59 -4.09 -20.02
CA ILE A 204 18.01 -4.49 -18.68
C ILE A 204 17.16 -5.65 -18.14
N ASP A 205 17.78 -6.44 -17.25
CA ASP A 205 17.10 -7.41 -16.40
C ASP A 205 17.78 -7.36 -15.02
N LEU A 206 17.22 -6.57 -14.10
CA LEU A 206 17.82 -6.20 -12.83
C LEU A 206 16.92 -6.62 -11.67
N ARG A 207 17.54 -7.20 -10.66
CA ARG A 207 16.90 -7.50 -9.37
C ARG A 207 17.55 -6.70 -8.28
N ALA A 208 16.73 -6.05 -7.46
CA ALA A 208 17.18 -5.29 -6.30
C ALA A 208 16.51 -5.81 -5.03
N ARG A 209 17.22 -5.74 -3.92
CA ARG A 209 16.70 -6.08 -2.60
C ARG A 209 17.12 -5.02 -1.60
N GLY A 210 16.13 -4.38 -0.96
CA GLY A 210 16.34 -3.41 0.11
C GLY A 210 15.48 -3.78 1.33
N GLY A 211 16.11 -4.19 2.42
CA GLY A 211 15.39 -4.70 3.58
C GLY A 211 14.48 -5.89 3.24
N ALA A 212 13.19 -5.75 3.52
CA ALA A 212 12.18 -6.77 3.20
C ALA A 212 11.60 -6.62 1.77
N THR A 213 11.91 -5.52 1.07
CA THR A 213 11.40 -5.23 -0.28
C THR A 213 12.31 -5.83 -1.34
N ARG A 214 11.72 -6.45 -2.35
CA ARG A 214 12.39 -6.95 -3.56
C ARG A 214 11.75 -6.33 -4.77
N ALA A 215 12.57 -5.92 -5.73
CA ALA A 215 12.14 -5.40 -7.00
C ALA A 215 12.80 -6.17 -8.15
N HIS A 216 12.06 -6.39 -9.23
CA HIS A 216 12.58 -6.97 -10.47
C HIS A 216 12.13 -6.10 -11.63
N ALA A 217 13.09 -5.52 -12.34
CA ALA A 217 12.86 -4.65 -13.47
C ALA A 217 13.43 -5.30 -14.74
N ARG A 218 12.60 -5.56 -15.73
CA ARG A 218 13.00 -6.15 -17.00
C ARG A 218 12.37 -5.41 -18.17
N GLY A 219 13.17 -4.97 -19.13
CA GLY A 219 12.69 -4.24 -20.30
C GLY A 219 13.73 -3.34 -20.88
N SER A 220 13.35 -2.14 -21.30
CA SER A 220 14.25 -1.20 -21.97
C SER A 220 14.09 0.24 -21.50
N LEU A 221 15.17 1.01 -21.70
CA LEU A 221 15.19 2.45 -21.51
C LEU A 221 15.96 3.07 -22.71
N THR A 222 15.58 4.25 -23.17
CA THR A 222 16.30 4.90 -24.27
C THR A 222 17.45 5.79 -23.77
N ALA A 223 17.30 6.42 -22.61
CA ALA A 223 18.34 7.24 -22.00
C ALA A 223 18.46 6.92 -20.49
N PRO A 224 19.22 5.88 -20.09
CA PRO A 224 19.28 5.38 -18.73
C PRO A 224 19.74 6.41 -17.71
N PHE A 225 20.73 7.23 -18.00
CA PHE A 225 21.22 8.27 -17.09
C PHE A 225 20.22 9.42 -16.86
N GLN A 226 19.26 9.60 -17.77
CA GLN A 226 18.20 10.61 -17.66
C GLN A 226 16.86 9.99 -17.28
N LEU A 227 16.81 8.68 -17.10
CA LEU A 227 15.63 7.89 -16.82
C LEU A 227 14.49 8.16 -17.84
N ARG A 228 14.82 8.30 -19.13
CA ARG A 228 13.86 8.51 -20.23
C ARG A 228 13.60 7.23 -21.01
N GLY A 229 12.44 7.19 -21.67
CA GLY A 229 12.02 6.06 -22.49
C GLY A 229 11.95 4.75 -21.71
N ILE A 230 11.54 4.82 -20.44
CA ILE A 230 11.38 3.67 -19.55
C ILE A 230 10.17 2.86 -20.02
N ASP A 231 10.37 1.58 -20.30
CA ASP A 231 9.34 0.60 -20.57
C ASP A 231 9.76 -0.74 -19.97
N LEU A 232 9.34 -0.96 -18.73
CA LEU A 232 9.78 -2.08 -17.93
C LEU A 232 8.59 -2.91 -17.45
N GLN A 233 8.70 -4.23 -17.53
CA GLN A 233 7.95 -5.11 -16.66
C GLN A 233 8.58 -5.01 -15.28
N PHE A 234 7.79 -4.59 -14.31
CA PHE A 234 8.25 -4.28 -12.96
C PHE A 234 7.45 -5.05 -11.93
N ALA A 235 8.13 -5.96 -11.24
CA ALA A 235 7.56 -6.69 -10.11
C ALA A 235 8.10 -6.13 -8.80
N LEU A 236 7.22 -6.00 -7.82
CA LEU A 236 7.53 -5.48 -6.49
C LEU A 236 6.89 -6.37 -5.43
N GLU A 237 7.67 -6.82 -4.46
CA GLU A 237 7.20 -7.61 -3.34
C GLU A 237 7.82 -7.17 -2.02
N GLY A 238 7.08 -7.28 -0.92
CA GLY A 238 7.54 -6.86 0.40
C GLY A 238 6.60 -7.27 1.51
N ARG A 239 6.97 -6.96 2.74
CA ARG A 239 6.18 -7.28 3.93
C ARG A 239 5.13 -6.23 4.27
N ASN A 240 5.38 -4.98 3.91
CA ASN A 240 4.53 -3.85 4.25
C ASN A 240 4.65 -2.76 3.17
N LEU A 241 3.52 -2.29 2.61
CA LEU A 241 3.52 -1.17 1.66
C LEU A 241 3.99 0.15 2.31
N GLY A 242 3.80 0.30 3.61
CA GLY A 242 4.29 1.45 4.37
C GLY A 242 5.80 1.67 4.27
N ASP A 243 6.58 0.60 4.06
CA ASP A 243 8.04 0.67 3.87
C ASP A 243 8.45 1.40 2.59
N LEU A 244 7.55 1.45 1.59
CA LEU A 244 7.81 2.13 0.32
C LEU A 244 7.94 3.64 0.46
N TYR A 245 7.43 4.24 1.55
CA TYR A 245 7.55 5.68 1.78
C TYR A 245 8.99 6.18 1.68
N ARG A 246 9.94 5.42 2.25
CA ARG A 246 11.37 5.76 2.19
C ARG A 246 11.97 5.66 0.80
N LEU A 247 11.34 4.88 -0.09
CA LEU A 247 11.86 4.64 -1.44
C LEU A 247 11.29 5.61 -2.47
N ILE A 248 9.99 5.97 -2.35
CA ILE A 248 9.25 6.70 -3.38
C ILE A 248 8.57 7.99 -2.89
N ASP A 249 8.71 8.37 -1.60
CA ASP A 249 8.05 9.51 -0.94
C ASP A 249 6.51 9.52 -1.04
N VAL A 250 5.91 8.37 -1.30
CA VAL A 250 4.45 8.22 -1.32
C VAL A 250 4.02 7.53 -0.04
N ALA A 251 3.22 8.22 0.77
CA ALA A 251 2.69 7.68 2.01
C ALA A 251 1.66 6.57 1.70
N MET A 252 2.11 5.33 1.85
CA MET A 252 1.26 4.15 1.80
C MET A 252 0.85 3.73 3.21
N PRO A 253 -0.34 3.14 3.40
CA PRO A 253 -0.74 2.57 4.68
C PRO A 253 0.08 1.33 5.01
N ASP A 254 0.09 0.96 6.26
CA ASP A 254 0.60 -0.33 6.68
C ASP A 254 -0.31 -1.45 6.18
N THR A 255 0.29 -2.49 5.63
CA THR A 255 -0.43 -3.62 5.02
C THR A 255 0.20 -4.96 5.39
N PRO A 256 -0.52 -6.07 5.21
CA PRO A 256 0.09 -7.39 5.12
C PRO A 256 1.10 -7.49 3.95
N PRO A 257 1.83 -8.60 3.82
CA PRO A 257 2.74 -8.84 2.71
C PRO A 257 2.06 -8.65 1.36
N TYR A 258 2.79 -8.05 0.42
CA TYR A 258 2.29 -7.75 -0.91
C TYR A 258 3.21 -8.27 -2.01
N SER A 259 2.63 -8.53 -3.17
CA SER A 259 3.34 -8.86 -4.40
C SER A 259 2.52 -8.36 -5.58
N VAL A 260 3.10 -7.49 -6.40
CA VAL A 260 2.47 -6.88 -7.58
C VAL A 260 3.43 -6.93 -8.76
N ASP A 261 2.88 -7.14 -9.95
CA ASP A 261 3.62 -7.16 -11.21
C ASP A 261 2.84 -6.38 -12.26
N GLY A 262 3.52 -5.50 -13.01
CA GLY A 262 2.90 -4.64 -14.02
C GLY A 262 3.92 -3.91 -14.88
N ARG A 263 3.44 -3.06 -15.78
CA ARG A 263 4.26 -2.27 -16.69
C ARG A 263 4.55 -0.89 -16.09
N LEU A 264 5.84 -0.57 -15.94
CA LEU A 264 6.32 0.73 -15.46
C LEU A 264 6.85 1.54 -16.64
N THR A 265 6.27 2.72 -16.83
CA THR A 265 6.72 3.72 -17.82
C THR A 265 6.90 5.07 -17.16
N ARG A 266 7.63 5.98 -17.82
CA ARG A 266 7.81 7.36 -17.36
C ARG A 266 7.59 8.33 -18.50
N ASP A 267 6.82 9.39 -18.23
CA ASP A 267 6.64 10.53 -19.13
C ASP A 267 6.86 11.84 -18.35
N GLY A 268 7.93 12.53 -18.68
CA GLY A 268 8.38 13.70 -17.92
C GLY A 268 8.59 13.35 -16.43
N ASP A 269 7.84 14.04 -15.56
CA ASP A 269 7.89 13.83 -14.10
C ASP A 269 6.84 12.84 -13.60
N THR A 270 6.13 12.17 -14.50
CA THR A 270 5.08 11.22 -14.14
C THR A 270 5.52 9.78 -14.40
N TRP A 271 5.49 8.99 -13.36
CA TRP A 271 5.66 7.54 -13.39
C TRP A 271 4.30 6.88 -13.51
N HIS A 272 4.14 5.97 -14.46
CA HIS A 272 2.93 5.19 -14.67
C HIS A 272 3.20 3.72 -14.41
N TYR A 273 2.42 3.13 -13.54
CA TYR A 273 2.40 1.69 -13.28
C TYR A 273 1.06 1.15 -13.74
N THR A 274 1.03 0.53 -14.92
CA THR A 274 -0.20 0.14 -15.61
C THR A 274 -0.32 -1.37 -15.70
N ASP A 275 -1.56 -1.83 -15.88
CA ASP A 275 -1.90 -3.25 -16.07
C ASP A 275 -1.31 -4.14 -14.98
N PHE A 276 -1.12 -3.58 -13.78
CA PHE A 276 -0.58 -4.37 -12.71
C PHE A 276 -1.64 -5.30 -12.11
N ALA A 277 -1.18 -6.45 -11.66
CA ALA A 277 -1.96 -7.40 -10.91
C ALA A 277 -1.11 -8.02 -9.80
N GLY A 278 -1.74 -8.39 -8.69
CA GLY A 278 -1.04 -8.98 -7.57
C GLY A 278 -1.92 -9.23 -6.37
N LYS A 279 -1.30 -9.24 -5.21
CA LYS A 279 -1.94 -9.50 -3.93
C LYS A 279 -1.43 -8.55 -2.86
N VAL A 280 -2.31 -8.23 -1.91
CA VAL A 280 -1.99 -7.60 -0.64
C VAL A 280 -2.70 -8.43 0.43
N GLY A 281 -1.95 -9.16 1.26
CA GLY A 281 -2.52 -10.13 2.18
C GLY A 281 -3.33 -11.21 1.46
N GLN A 282 -4.60 -11.31 1.79
CA GLN A 282 -5.57 -12.23 1.19
C GLN A 282 -6.32 -11.60 0.01
N SER A 283 -6.19 -10.29 -0.19
CA SER A 283 -6.85 -9.54 -1.26
C SER A 283 -6.10 -9.67 -2.57
N ASP A 284 -6.83 -9.85 -3.68
CA ASP A 284 -6.29 -9.59 -5.01
C ASP A 284 -6.41 -8.10 -5.33
N LEU A 285 -5.44 -7.58 -6.05
CA LEU A 285 -5.40 -6.17 -6.45
C LEU A 285 -4.90 -6.05 -7.88
N ALA A 286 -5.64 -5.30 -8.70
CA ALA A 286 -5.26 -5.01 -10.07
C ALA A 286 -5.63 -3.57 -10.42
N GLY A 287 -5.03 -3.02 -11.48
CA GLY A 287 -5.39 -1.70 -11.96
C GLY A 287 -4.24 -0.91 -12.54
N SER A 288 -4.31 0.40 -12.33
CA SER A 288 -3.27 1.34 -12.71
C SER A 288 -3.01 2.36 -11.60
N ALA A 289 -1.76 2.80 -11.50
CA ALA A 289 -1.35 3.85 -10.60
C ALA A 289 -0.38 4.80 -11.29
N SER A 290 -0.33 6.05 -10.86
CA SER A 290 0.68 7.00 -11.31
C SER A 290 1.14 7.90 -10.18
N ILE A 291 2.40 8.33 -10.26
CA ILE A 291 3.01 9.29 -9.32
C ILE A 291 3.59 10.42 -10.15
N THR A 292 3.11 11.64 -9.94
CA THR A 292 3.68 12.84 -10.55
C THR A 292 4.52 13.56 -9.50
N THR A 293 5.78 13.81 -9.80
CA THR A 293 6.75 14.54 -8.98
C THR A 293 7.03 15.91 -9.61
N GLY A 294 7.84 16.75 -8.98
CA GLY A 294 8.20 18.08 -9.52
C GLY A 294 7.24 19.22 -9.16
N GLY A 295 6.10 18.94 -8.51
CA GLY A 295 5.24 19.94 -7.89
C GLY A 295 5.61 20.25 -6.44
N GLU A 296 4.82 21.09 -5.76
CA GLU A 296 5.01 21.34 -4.32
C GLU A 296 4.89 20.06 -3.48
N ARG A 297 4.02 19.15 -3.91
CA ARG A 297 3.80 17.82 -3.32
C ARG A 297 3.65 16.77 -4.42
N PRO A 298 4.13 15.54 -4.19
CA PRO A 298 3.87 14.45 -5.12
C PRO A 298 2.37 14.14 -5.17
N LEU A 299 1.86 13.88 -6.38
CA LEU A 299 0.47 13.49 -6.60
C LEU A 299 0.40 12.01 -6.98
N PHE A 300 -0.25 11.24 -6.12
CA PHE A 300 -0.56 9.82 -6.38
C PHE A 300 -1.97 9.67 -6.95
N LYS A 301 -2.11 8.98 -8.07
CA LYS A 301 -3.42 8.60 -8.63
C LYS A 301 -3.50 7.08 -8.75
N GLY A 302 -4.69 6.52 -8.45
CA GLY A 302 -4.91 5.08 -8.55
C GLY A 302 -6.34 4.76 -9.02
N ASP A 303 -6.47 3.82 -9.95
CA ASP A 303 -7.75 3.17 -10.30
C ASP A 303 -7.56 1.67 -10.06
N LEU A 304 -8.11 1.21 -8.95
CA LEU A 304 -7.85 -0.10 -8.37
C LEU A 304 -9.12 -0.95 -8.40
N VAL A 305 -8.94 -2.21 -8.70
CA VAL A 305 -10.03 -3.21 -8.72
C VAL A 305 -9.59 -4.44 -7.94
N SER A 306 -10.49 -4.95 -7.10
CA SER A 306 -10.35 -6.22 -6.41
C SER A 306 -11.56 -7.10 -6.71
N LYS A 307 -11.34 -8.36 -7.06
CA LYS A 307 -12.41 -9.36 -7.19
C LYS A 307 -12.76 -9.95 -5.83
N ARG A 308 -11.76 -10.04 -4.95
CA ARG A 308 -11.88 -10.51 -3.58
C ARG A 308 -11.01 -9.62 -2.68
N LEU A 309 -11.67 -8.80 -1.89
CA LEU A 309 -11.05 -7.91 -0.91
C LEU A 309 -11.25 -8.48 0.49
N ASP A 310 -10.20 -8.62 1.25
CA ASP A 310 -10.27 -8.88 2.69
C ASP A 310 -10.25 -7.54 3.42
N LEU A 311 -11.23 -7.31 4.31
CA LEU A 311 -11.35 -6.03 5.00
C LEU A 311 -10.18 -5.79 5.97
N ASP A 312 -9.62 -6.86 6.54
CA ASP A 312 -8.49 -6.78 7.46
C ASP A 312 -7.21 -6.30 6.76
N ASP A 313 -7.07 -6.56 5.45
CA ASP A 313 -5.94 -6.04 4.65
C ASP A 313 -5.97 -4.51 4.52
N LEU A 314 -7.15 -3.89 4.70
CA LEU A 314 -7.33 -2.43 4.72
C LEU A 314 -7.20 -1.81 6.13
N ALA A 315 -6.91 -2.60 7.15
CA ALA A 315 -6.86 -2.13 8.54
C ALA A 315 -5.91 -0.94 8.74
N GLY A 316 -4.78 -0.91 8.03
CA GLY A 316 -3.83 0.21 8.10
C GLY A 316 -4.42 1.55 7.67
N PHE A 317 -5.38 1.59 6.73
CA PHE A 317 -6.12 2.80 6.37
C PHE A 317 -7.01 3.30 7.50
N LEU A 318 -7.46 2.40 8.36
CA LEU A 318 -8.31 2.69 9.52
C LEU A 318 -7.51 2.96 10.79
N GLY A 319 -6.17 2.99 10.72
CA GLY A 319 -5.32 3.09 11.90
C GLY A 319 -5.42 1.86 12.82
N ALA A 320 -5.84 0.72 12.27
CA ALA A 320 -5.77 -0.59 12.89
C ALA A 320 -4.57 -1.35 12.37
N THR A 321 -4.12 -2.36 13.09
CA THR A 321 -3.06 -3.25 12.64
C THR A 321 -3.68 -4.38 11.86
N PRO A 322 -3.20 -4.71 10.65
CA PRO A 322 -3.67 -5.87 9.91
C PRO A 322 -3.52 -7.15 10.73
N ASP A 323 -4.56 -7.97 10.77
CA ASP A 323 -4.54 -9.26 11.48
C ASP A 323 -4.14 -10.36 10.48
N ALA A 324 -2.84 -10.50 10.23
CA ALA A 324 -2.32 -11.61 9.43
C ALA A 324 -1.96 -12.78 10.34
N GLU A 325 -2.58 -13.92 10.12
CA GLU A 325 -2.17 -15.17 10.76
C GLU A 325 -0.81 -15.62 10.20
N GLY A 326 0.17 -15.82 11.09
CA GLY A 326 1.45 -16.45 10.78
C GLY A 326 2.69 -15.53 10.79
N GLU A 327 3.86 -16.11 10.45
CA GLU A 327 5.19 -15.48 10.47
C GLU A 327 5.40 -14.40 9.39
N ALA A 328 4.39 -14.13 8.57
CA ALA A 328 4.51 -13.26 7.40
C ALA A 328 4.40 -11.76 7.72
N LEU A 329 3.78 -11.39 8.84
CA LEU A 329 3.60 -9.99 9.22
C LEU A 329 4.94 -9.33 9.61
N ASP A 330 5.08 -8.04 9.32
CA ASP A 330 6.22 -7.28 9.83
C ASP A 330 6.27 -7.36 11.37
N PRO A 331 7.43 -7.63 11.99
CA PRO A 331 7.54 -7.80 13.44
C PRO A 331 7.03 -6.61 14.25
N ALA A 332 7.20 -5.38 13.76
CA ALA A 332 6.73 -4.18 14.43
C ALA A 332 5.20 -4.10 14.42
N LEU A 333 4.56 -4.46 13.30
CA LEU A 333 3.10 -4.56 13.20
C LEU A 333 2.55 -5.67 14.08
N ALA A 334 3.20 -6.83 14.14
CA ALA A 334 2.80 -7.93 15.02
C ALA A 334 2.83 -7.54 16.50
N GLU A 335 3.86 -6.83 16.94
CA GLU A 335 3.94 -6.31 18.32
C GLU A 335 2.85 -5.26 18.60
N GLN A 336 2.55 -4.39 17.63
CA GLN A 336 1.48 -3.41 17.74
C GLN A 336 0.11 -4.07 17.85
N ALA A 337 -0.18 -5.09 17.04
CA ALA A 337 -1.40 -5.89 17.11
C ALA A 337 -1.56 -6.57 18.47
N ALA A 338 -0.49 -7.15 19.01
CA ALA A 338 -0.49 -7.76 20.33
C ALA A 338 -0.82 -6.74 21.44
N ARG A 339 -0.25 -5.54 21.37
CA ARG A 339 -0.55 -4.44 22.30
C ARG A 339 -1.99 -3.95 22.20
N GLN A 340 -2.56 -3.86 21.01
CA GLN A 340 -3.97 -3.49 20.81
C GLN A 340 -4.92 -4.53 21.42
N ARG A 341 -4.70 -5.81 21.13
CA ARG A 341 -5.51 -6.91 21.73
C ARG A 341 -5.46 -6.93 23.26
N ALA A 342 -4.29 -6.68 23.84
CA ALA A 342 -4.13 -6.66 25.30
C ALA A 342 -4.91 -5.51 25.99
N ARG A 343 -5.31 -4.46 25.28
CA ARG A 343 -6.12 -3.35 25.83
C ARG A 343 -7.59 -3.68 26.00
N GLY A 344 -8.10 -4.76 25.39
CA GLY A 344 -9.52 -5.15 25.43
C GLY A 344 -10.47 -4.14 24.79
N LYS A 345 -9.97 -3.27 23.90
CA LYS A 345 -10.73 -2.26 23.17
C LYS A 345 -10.83 -2.62 21.69
N VAL A 346 -11.97 -2.31 21.07
CA VAL A 346 -12.29 -2.64 19.68
C VAL A 346 -11.95 -1.49 18.73
N LEU A 347 -12.16 -0.24 19.16
CA LEU A 347 -11.98 0.92 18.29
C LEU A 347 -10.48 1.18 17.99
N PRO A 348 -10.10 1.38 16.72
CA PRO A 348 -8.72 1.68 16.33
C PRO A 348 -8.20 2.94 17.02
N SER A 349 -7.09 2.80 17.77
CA SER A 349 -6.51 3.87 18.58
C SER A 349 -5.14 4.35 18.11
N THR A 350 -4.59 3.77 17.03
CA THR A 350 -3.32 4.20 16.45
C THR A 350 -3.48 5.59 15.83
N PRO A 351 -2.65 6.56 16.21
CA PRO A 351 -2.70 7.89 15.62
C PRO A 351 -2.33 7.87 14.13
N TYR A 352 -3.03 8.67 13.33
CA TYR A 352 -2.63 8.96 11.95
C TYR A 352 -1.36 9.81 11.94
N ASP A 353 -0.48 9.53 10.99
CA ASP A 353 0.71 10.34 10.74
C ASP A 353 0.33 11.60 9.95
N LEU A 354 0.19 12.73 10.65
CA LEU A 354 -0.20 14.00 10.06
C LEU A 354 0.85 14.52 9.06
N ALA A 355 2.13 14.24 9.30
CA ALA A 355 3.21 14.66 8.41
C ALA A 355 3.06 13.96 7.06
N LYS A 356 2.82 12.65 7.04
CA LYS A 356 2.58 11.90 5.82
C LYS A 356 1.31 12.35 5.09
N LEU A 357 0.21 12.62 5.81
CA LEU A 357 -1.04 13.11 5.21
C LEU A 357 -0.89 14.49 4.54
N ARG A 358 0.04 15.32 5.02
CA ARG A 358 0.32 16.66 4.47
C ARG A 358 1.40 16.66 3.41
N ALA A 359 2.22 15.59 3.34
CA ALA A 359 3.37 15.51 2.45
C ALA A 359 3.01 15.19 1.01
N MET A 360 1.80 14.72 0.72
CA MET A 360 1.39 14.29 -0.61
C MET A 360 -0.06 14.60 -0.90
N ASP A 361 -0.41 14.62 -2.18
CA ASP A 361 -1.79 14.65 -2.66
C ASP A 361 -2.15 13.28 -3.26
N ALA A 362 -3.44 12.91 -3.22
CA ALA A 362 -3.89 11.63 -3.78
C ALA A 362 -5.30 11.71 -4.38
N ASP A 363 -5.55 10.91 -5.43
CA ASP A 363 -6.87 10.63 -5.99
C ASP A 363 -6.93 9.14 -6.33
N VAL A 364 -7.51 8.35 -5.42
CA VAL A 364 -7.53 6.89 -5.51
C VAL A 364 -8.97 6.39 -5.53
N ARG A 365 -9.32 5.61 -6.54
CA ARG A 365 -10.56 4.86 -6.59
C ARG A 365 -10.30 3.38 -6.40
N LEU A 366 -11.06 2.74 -5.52
CA LEU A 366 -11.03 1.31 -5.28
C LEU A 366 -12.44 0.73 -5.44
N ARG A 367 -12.57 -0.29 -6.28
CA ARG A 367 -13.80 -1.05 -6.48
C ARG A 367 -13.56 -2.51 -6.13
N ALA A 368 -14.37 -3.06 -5.24
CA ALA A 368 -14.30 -4.46 -4.87
C ALA A 368 -15.62 -5.16 -5.18
N GLN A 369 -15.54 -6.41 -5.69
CA GLN A 369 -16.72 -7.18 -6.10
C GLN A 369 -17.24 -8.10 -4.98
N ARG A 370 -16.36 -8.61 -4.16
CA ARG A 370 -16.67 -9.44 -2.99
C ARG A 370 -15.75 -9.03 -1.85
N ILE A 371 -16.35 -8.85 -0.69
CA ILE A 371 -15.62 -8.45 0.50
C ILE A 371 -15.69 -9.57 1.53
N ASN A 372 -14.52 -10.03 1.98
CA ASN A 372 -14.40 -10.89 3.13
C ASN A 372 -14.35 -10.00 4.38
N ALA A 373 -15.41 -10.03 5.18
CA ALA A 373 -15.49 -9.31 6.44
C ALA A 373 -16.14 -10.25 7.45
N PRO A 374 -15.39 -10.88 8.38
CA PRO A 374 -15.94 -11.83 9.34
C PRO A 374 -17.11 -11.24 10.13
N GLY A 375 -18.25 -11.92 10.11
CA GLY A 375 -19.47 -11.48 10.80
C GLY A 375 -20.25 -10.33 10.14
N LEU A 376 -19.78 -9.79 9.01
CA LEU A 376 -20.48 -8.73 8.26
C LEU A 376 -20.75 -9.17 6.82
N PRO A 377 -22.02 -9.27 6.38
CA PRO A 377 -22.37 -9.69 5.02
C PRO A 377 -22.22 -8.53 4.03
N ILE A 378 -20.98 -8.09 3.80
CA ILE A 378 -20.64 -7.03 2.84
C ILE A 378 -20.43 -7.66 1.47
N ASP A 379 -21.12 -7.15 0.45
CA ASP A 379 -21.12 -7.73 -0.89
C ASP A 379 -20.10 -7.06 -1.81
N ASP A 380 -20.18 -5.75 -1.97
CA ASP A 380 -19.34 -4.95 -2.87
C ASP A 380 -18.94 -3.61 -2.25
N MET A 381 -17.97 -2.93 -2.85
CA MET A 381 -17.51 -1.61 -2.44
C MET A 381 -17.17 -0.74 -3.64
N ASP A 382 -17.54 0.55 -3.57
CA ASP A 382 -17.02 1.62 -4.41
C ASP A 382 -16.55 2.76 -3.51
N ALA A 383 -15.24 2.97 -3.46
CA ALA A 383 -14.61 3.99 -2.63
C ALA A 383 -13.72 4.89 -3.46
N ARG A 384 -13.77 6.21 -3.20
CA ARG A 384 -12.83 7.18 -3.76
C ARG A 384 -12.27 8.06 -2.67
N LEU A 385 -10.96 8.02 -2.52
CA LEU A 385 -10.19 8.89 -1.63
C LEU A 385 -9.59 10.03 -2.46
N ARG A 386 -9.87 11.26 -2.06
CA ARG A 386 -9.14 12.45 -2.51
C ARG A 386 -8.43 13.08 -1.32
N LEU A 387 -7.13 13.27 -1.43
CA LEU A 387 -6.28 13.93 -0.44
C LEU A 387 -5.66 15.15 -1.09
N ASP A 388 -5.90 16.32 -0.53
CA ASP A 388 -5.36 17.59 -0.97
C ASP A 388 -4.86 18.38 0.25
N ASN A 389 -3.55 18.55 0.35
CA ASN A 389 -2.90 19.29 1.43
C ASN A 389 -3.43 18.93 2.83
N GLY A 390 -3.52 17.63 3.14
CA GLY A 390 -4.03 17.13 4.42
C GLY A 390 -5.55 17.14 4.59
N LEU A 391 -6.32 17.55 3.56
CA LEU A 391 -7.77 17.40 3.52
C LEU A 391 -8.11 16.09 2.79
N ALA A 392 -8.57 15.09 3.52
CA ALA A 392 -9.00 13.81 2.96
C ALA A 392 -10.53 13.77 2.82
N LEU A 393 -11.00 13.41 1.62
CA LEU A 393 -12.39 13.20 1.27
C LEU A 393 -12.55 11.77 0.77
N LEU A 394 -13.30 10.93 1.49
CA LEU A 394 -13.77 9.63 1.00
C LEU A 394 -15.19 9.82 0.49
N GLU A 395 -15.34 10.03 -0.81
CA GLU A 395 -16.60 10.29 -1.47
C GLU A 395 -16.57 9.78 -2.92
N PRO A 396 -17.36 8.74 -3.27
CA PRO A 396 -18.18 7.93 -2.40
C PRO A 396 -17.38 6.96 -1.51
N LEU A 397 -18.01 6.46 -0.43
CA LEU A 397 -17.63 5.26 0.30
C LEU A 397 -18.91 4.41 0.46
N ASN A 398 -19.17 3.59 -0.54
CA ASN A 398 -20.39 2.81 -0.65
C ASN A 398 -20.12 1.33 -0.49
N PHE A 399 -21.03 0.63 0.15
CA PHE A 399 -20.99 -0.81 0.34
C PHE A 399 -22.35 -1.44 0.02
N GLY A 400 -22.35 -2.58 -0.66
CA GLY A 400 -23.47 -3.51 -0.65
C GLY A 400 -23.46 -4.31 0.65
N VAL A 401 -24.58 -4.42 1.33
CA VAL A 401 -24.69 -5.13 2.60
C VAL A 401 -26.01 -5.87 2.66
N ALA A 402 -25.96 -7.20 2.83
CA ALA A 402 -27.14 -8.02 3.10
C ALA A 402 -28.32 -7.72 2.14
N GLY A 403 -28.08 -7.54 0.85
CA GLY A 403 -29.10 -7.23 -0.16
C GLY A 403 -29.62 -5.78 -0.18
N GLY A 404 -29.10 -4.94 0.70
CA GLY A 404 -29.27 -3.48 0.72
C GLY A 404 -27.97 -2.75 0.39
N ASP A 405 -27.89 -1.47 0.74
CA ASP A 405 -26.71 -0.66 0.54
C ASP A 405 -26.46 0.34 1.67
N ILE A 406 -25.19 0.64 1.93
CA ILE A 406 -24.74 1.75 2.77
C ILE A 406 -24.07 2.76 1.83
N ARG A 407 -24.53 4.00 1.87
CA ARG A 407 -23.91 5.12 1.19
C ARG A 407 -23.33 6.07 2.21
N SER A 408 -22.07 6.39 2.07
CA SER A 408 -21.40 7.26 3.02
C SER A 408 -20.41 8.19 2.36
N ASP A 409 -20.16 9.29 3.04
CA ASP A 409 -19.09 10.23 2.80
C ASP A 409 -18.38 10.55 4.11
N ILE A 410 -17.05 10.64 4.04
CA ILE A 410 -16.21 11.01 5.17
C ILE A 410 -15.31 12.16 4.74
N ARG A 411 -15.30 13.23 5.52
CA ARG A 411 -14.39 14.34 5.39
C ARG A 411 -13.49 14.42 6.61
N MET A 412 -12.17 14.35 6.40
CA MET A 412 -11.15 14.46 7.45
C MET A 412 -10.23 15.63 7.12
N ASP A 413 -10.15 16.62 8.00
CA ASP A 413 -9.28 17.79 7.85
C ASP A 413 -8.10 17.68 8.81
N ALA A 414 -6.95 17.28 8.29
CA ALA A 414 -5.69 17.07 9.01
C ALA A 414 -4.71 18.25 8.88
N ARG A 415 -5.18 19.43 8.44
CA ARG A 415 -4.33 20.63 8.31
C ARG A 415 -3.97 21.27 9.65
N THR A 416 -4.67 20.90 10.72
CA THR A 416 -4.38 21.29 12.10
C THR A 416 -3.89 20.11 12.92
N ASP A 417 -3.42 20.35 14.15
CA ASP A 417 -2.82 19.29 15.00
C ASP A 417 -3.79 18.19 15.43
N ALA A 418 -5.10 18.48 15.43
CA ALA A 418 -6.13 17.47 15.61
C ALA A 418 -6.96 17.38 14.32
N ILE A 419 -7.18 16.15 13.83
CA ILE A 419 -8.04 15.92 12.66
C ILE A 419 -9.48 16.22 13.05
N THR A 420 -10.15 17.09 12.30
CA THR A 420 -11.61 17.25 12.40
C THR A 420 -12.28 16.37 11.35
N THR A 421 -13.22 15.53 11.81
CA THR A 421 -13.87 14.53 10.96
C THR A 421 -15.37 14.74 10.94
N ARG A 422 -15.99 14.60 9.77
CA ARG A 422 -17.44 14.49 9.57
C ARG A 422 -17.74 13.22 8.80
N LEU A 423 -18.67 12.45 9.30
CA LEU A 423 -19.20 11.23 8.71
C LEU A 423 -20.69 11.41 8.47
N ASN A 424 -21.13 11.21 7.24
CA ASN A 424 -22.55 11.02 6.92
C ASN A 424 -22.69 9.64 6.29
N ALA A 425 -23.63 8.84 6.80
CA ALA A 425 -23.93 7.53 6.24
C ALA A 425 -25.43 7.27 6.21
N GLN A 426 -25.89 6.59 5.17
CA GLN A 426 -27.27 6.17 4.98
C GLN A 426 -27.30 4.67 4.73
N VAL A 427 -28.01 3.97 5.59
CA VAL A 427 -28.29 2.54 5.47
C VAL A 427 -29.64 2.37 4.78
N ARG A 428 -29.74 1.57 3.74
CA ARG A 428 -30.97 1.44 2.96
C ARG A 428 -31.24 -0.02 2.62
N ARG A 429 -32.49 -0.44 2.89
CA ARG A 429 -33.08 -1.72 2.47
C ARG A 429 -32.26 -2.96 2.86
N VAL A 430 -31.51 -2.92 3.95
CA VAL A 430 -30.73 -4.05 4.44
C VAL A 430 -31.68 -5.14 4.95
N GLU A 431 -31.59 -6.36 4.41
CA GLU A 431 -32.46 -7.48 4.78
C GLU A 431 -32.02 -8.09 6.12
N LEU A 432 -32.90 -8.08 7.11
CA LEU A 432 -32.61 -8.55 8.47
C LEU A 432 -32.13 -10.01 8.50
N ALA A 433 -32.73 -10.89 7.69
CA ALA A 433 -32.35 -12.30 7.59
C ALA A 433 -30.92 -12.53 7.11
N ARG A 434 -30.39 -11.61 6.31
CA ARG A 434 -29.02 -11.70 5.74
C ARG A 434 -28.00 -10.97 6.59
N LEU A 435 -28.43 -10.08 7.49
CA LEU A 435 -27.53 -9.29 8.32
C LEU A 435 -26.78 -10.15 9.36
N PHE A 436 -27.42 -11.23 9.83
CA PHE A 436 -26.86 -12.16 10.82
C PHE A 436 -26.93 -13.60 10.30
N PRO A 437 -26.12 -14.00 9.31
CA PRO A 437 -26.24 -15.29 8.64
C PRO A 437 -25.99 -16.49 9.58
N ASP A 438 -25.19 -16.28 10.63
CA ASP A 438 -24.81 -17.32 11.59
C ASP A 438 -25.80 -17.49 12.75
N VAL A 439 -26.77 -16.58 12.86
CA VAL A 439 -27.83 -16.66 13.89
C VAL A 439 -29.03 -17.41 13.33
N GLU A 440 -29.22 -18.65 13.76
CA GLU A 440 -30.25 -19.53 13.23
C GLU A 440 -31.68 -18.94 13.36
N LEU A 441 -31.91 -18.21 14.43
CA LEU A 441 -33.21 -17.57 14.73
C LEU A 441 -33.55 -16.39 13.78
N THR A 442 -32.58 -15.82 13.08
CA THR A 442 -32.79 -14.72 12.11
C THR A 442 -32.98 -15.21 10.68
N ARG A 443 -32.68 -16.47 10.36
CA ARG A 443 -32.77 -17.02 9.00
C ARG A 443 -34.15 -16.86 8.37
N ASP A 444 -35.21 -16.99 9.19
CA ASP A 444 -36.59 -16.86 8.76
C ASP A 444 -37.19 -15.47 9.04
N ALA A 445 -36.36 -14.51 9.47
CA ALA A 445 -36.86 -13.17 9.73
C ALA A 445 -37.13 -12.45 8.39
N ALA A 446 -38.23 -11.70 8.34
CA ALA A 446 -38.55 -10.82 7.22
C ALA A 446 -38.57 -9.37 7.71
N GLY A 447 -37.93 -8.49 6.94
CA GLY A 447 -37.91 -7.06 7.26
C GLY A 447 -36.69 -6.38 6.64
N ARG A 448 -36.83 -5.08 6.40
CA ARG A 448 -35.77 -4.24 5.84
C ARG A 448 -35.41 -3.14 6.83
N VAL A 449 -34.11 -3.06 7.10
CA VAL A 449 -33.52 -2.04 7.98
C VAL A 449 -33.07 -0.87 7.13
N ALA A 450 -33.33 0.35 7.61
CA ALA A 450 -32.84 1.61 7.08
C ALA A 450 -32.34 2.47 8.24
N GLY A 451 -31.44 3.42 7.95
CA GLY A 451 -30.90 4.28 9.00
C GLY A 451 -30.04 5.41 8.48
N SER A 452 -29.65 6.28 9.39
CA SER A 452 -28.73 7.38 9.11
C SER A 452 -27.76 7.58 10.27
N VAL A 453 -26.55 7.95 9.93
CA VAL A 453 -25.48 8.30 10.88
C VAL A 453 -24.92 9.64 10.44
N ASN A 454 -24.96 10.64 11.31
CA ASN A 454 -24.37 11.96 11.09
C ASN A 454 -23.52 12.30 12.30
N LEU A 455 -22.20 12.20 12.17
CA LEU A 455 -21.27 12.42 13.28
C LEU A 455 -20.21 13.44 12.90
N ALA A 456 -19.84 14.29 13.85
CA ALA A 456 -18.70 15.17 13.74
C ALA A 456 -17.85 15.03 15.02
N GLY A 457 -16.55 14.83 14.86
CA GLY A 457 -15.65 14.67 15.99
C GLY A 457 -14.23 15.14 15.65
N SER A 458 -13.35 15.13 16.64
CA SER A 458 -11.96 15.52 16.45
C SER A 458 -11.02 14.59 17.23
N GLY A 459 -9.86 14.33 16.64
CA GLY A 459 -8.84 13.47 17.24
C GLY A 459 -7.91 12.90 16.17
N ASN A 460 -6.82 12.28 16.60
CA ASN A 460 -5.81 11.73 15.66
C ASN A 460 -5.97 10.22 15.44
N SER A 461 -7.04 9.61 15.93
CA SER A 461 -7.39 8.21 15.70
C SER A 461 -8.91 8.04 15.65
N ILE A 462 -9.40 6.94 15.11
CA ILE A 462 -10.86 6.65 15.09
C ILE A 462 -11.43 6.67 16.49
N ALA A 463 -10.78 6.00 17.45
CA ALA A 463 -11.21 6.02 18.85
C ALA A 463 -11.28 7.44 19.44
N ALA A 464 -10.28 8.29 19.17
CA ALA A 464 -10.25 9.67 19.63
C ALA A 464 -11.34 10.54 18.97
N MET A 465 -11.57 10.37 17.66
CA MET A 465 -12.64 11.07 16.92
C MET A 465 -14.02 10.70 17.47
N LEU A 466 -14.29 9.40 17.68
CA LEU A 466 -15.55 8.92 18.24
C LEU A 466 -15.73 9.32 19.70
N ALA A 467 -14.66 9.39 20.50
CA ALA A 467 -14.70 9.84 21.89
C ALA A 467 -15.10 11.32 22.05
N THR A 468 -15.01 12.11 20.99
CA THR A 468 -15.39 13.54 20.96
C THR A 468 -16.61 13.79 20.07
N ALA A 469 -17.19 12.73 19.49
CA ALA A 469 -18.23 12.87 18.48
C ALA A 469 -19.50 13.53 19.02
N ASP A 470 -20.07 14.43 18.19
CA ASP A 470 -21.39 15.00 18.35
C ASP A 470 -22.23 14.65 17.11
N GLY A 471 -23.56 14.49 17.28
CA GLY A 471 -24.45 14.24 16.15
C GLY A 471 -25.62 13.33 16.47
N ASP A 472 -26.01 12.52 15.48
CA ASP A 472 -27.22 11.70 15.56
C ASP A 472 -27.00 10.33 14.87
N VAL A 473 -27.59 9.30 15.45
CA VAL A 473 -27.65 7.94 14.89
C VAL A 473 -29.08 7.45 14.97
N ALA A 474 -29.68 7.13 13.83
CA ALA A 474 -31.01 6.59 13.76
C ALA A 474 -31.05 5.32 12.90
N VAL A 475 -31.72 4.28 13.40
CA VAL A 475 -31.94 3.02 12.68
C VAL A 475 -33.43 2.62 12.85
N GLY A 476 -34.03 2.16 11.77
CA GLY A 476 -35.42 1.74 11.83
C GLY A 476 -35.70 0.59 10.88
N MET A 477 -36.77 -0.17 11.21
CA MET A 477 -37.36 -1.23 10.40
C MET A 477 -38.86 -1.04 10.36
N GLY A 478 -39.45 -1.14 9.19
CA GLY A 478 -40.91 -1.19 9.03
C GLY A 478 -41.47 -2.57 9.34
N ARG A 479 -42.59 -2.91 8.68
CA ARG A 479 -43.25 -4.23 8.87
C ARG A 479 -42.31 -5.37 8.51
N GLY A 480 -42.40 -6.44 9.33
CA GLY A 480 -41.58 -7.62 9.13
C GLY A 480 -42.13 -8.83 9.91
N GLU A 481 -41.37 -9.88 9.94
CA GLU A 481 -41.62 -11.09 10.73
C GLU A 481 -40.35 -11.51 11.43
N ILE A 482 -40.45 -11.99 12.65
CA ILE A 482 -39.33 -12.48 13.44
C ILE A 482 -39.73 -13.75 14.18
N SER A 483 -38.77 -14.60 14.51
CA SER A 483 -38.99 -15.75 15.37
C SER A 483 -39.49 -15.31 16.77
N ASN A 484 -40.55 -15.94 17.26
CA ASN A 484 -41.06 -15.67 18.59
C ASN A 484 -40.04 -16.03 19.68
N LEU A 485 -39.20 -17.03 19.43
CA LEU A 485 -38.13 -17.43 20.35
C LEU A 485 -37.12 -16.29 20.61
N LEU A 486 -36.82 -15.44 19.60
CA LEU A 486 -36.00 -14.24 19.80
C LEU A 486 -36.64 -13.24 20.78
N ILE A 487 -37.95 -13.06 20.69
CA ILE A 487 -38.69 -12.15 21.58
C ILE A 487 -38.72 -12.72 22.99
N GLU A 488 -38.92 -14.02 23.13
CA GLU A 488 -38.96 -14.72 24.40
C GLU A 488 -37.59 -14.77 25.09
N LEU A 489 -36.52 -15.00 24.35
CA LEU A 489 -35.16 -14.90 24.86
C LEU A 489 -34.83 -13.48 25.35
N ALA A 490 -35.31 -12.45 24.65
CA ALA A 490 -35.17 -11.05 25.07
C ALA A 490 -36.09 -10.69 26.26
N GLY A 491 -37.20 -11.42 26.48
CA GLY A 491 -38.18 -11.15 27.52
C GLY A 491 -38.22 -12.14 28.68
N ILE A 492 -37.49 -13.25 28.57
CA ILE A 492 -37.47 -14.39 29.53
C ILE A 492 -38.89 -14.73 30.07
N ASP A 493 -39.72 -15.20 29.16
CA ASP A 493 -40.95 -15.90 29.59
C ASP A 493 -40.63 -17.39 29.72
N ILE A 494 -40.33 -17.80 30.95
CA ILE A 494 -39.92 -19.19 31.27
C ILE A 494 -41.01 -20.19 30.89
N TYR A 495 -42.28 -19.78 30.97
CA TYR A 495 -43.40 -20.66 30.68
C TYR A 495 -43.59 -20.87 29.17
N GLU A 496 -43.52 -19.82 28.39
CA GLU A 496 -43.58 -19.94 26.93
C GLU A 496 -42.32 -20.56 26.35
N SER A 497 -41.14 -20.26 26.87
CA SER A 497 -39.88 -20.91 26.49
C SER A 497 -39.91 -22.42 26.74
N LEU A 498 -40.52 -22.89 27.83
CA LEU A 498 -40.70 -24.32 28.11
C LEU A 498 -41.69 -24.98 27.15
N LYS A 499 -42.75 -24.26 26.73
CA LYS A 499 -43.75 -24.71 25.75
C LYS A 499 -43.14 -24.83 24.33
N PHE A 500 -42.12 -24.02 24.01
CA PHE A 500 -41.41 -24.05 22.73
C PHE A 500 -40.32 -25.11 22.62
N LEU A 501 -39.70 -25.52 23.73
CA LEU A 501 -38.86 -26.72 23.75
C LEU A 501 -39.60 -27.98 23.30
N LEU A 502 -40.94 -27.92 23.27
CA LEU A 502 -41.84 -29.01 22.90
C LEU A 502 -42.66 -28.75 21.62
N GLY A 503 -42.54 -27.58 20.97
CA GLY A 503 -43.34 -27.18 19.81
C GLY A 503 -42.53 -26.54 18.68
N LYS A 504 -43.20 -26.28 17.53
CA LYS A 504 -42.59 -25.56 16.39
C LYS A 504 -42.56 -24.06 16.70
N ASP A 505 -41.42 -23.39 16.36
CA ASP A 505 -41.29 -21.94 16.45
C ASP A 505 -42.38 -21.22 15.64
N ARG A 506 -43.00 -20.20 16.25
CA ARG A 506 -44.06 -19.38 15.61
C ARG A 506 -43.44 -18.05 15.19
N LYS A 507 -43.78 -17.59 13.99
CA LYS A 507 -43.41 -16.25 13.52
C LYS A 507 -44.33 -15.21 14.14
N VAL A 508 -43.77 -14.13 14.63
CA VAL A 508 -44.49 -12.97 15.17
C VAL A 508 -44.34 -11.81 14.21
N ALA A 509 -45.43 -11.15 13.87
CA ALA A 509 -45.41 -9.99 13.00
C ALA A 509 -44.81 -8.79 13.74
N VAL A 510 -43.76 -8.22 13.17
CA VAL A 510 -43.19 -6.94 13.59
C VAL A 510 -43.96 -5.82 12.91
N ARG A 511 -44.44 -4.87 13.69
CA ARG A 511 -45.10 -3.65 13.19
C ARG A 511 -44.09 -2.61 12.80
N CYS A 512 -43.13 -2.34 13.67
CA CYS A 512 -41.95 -1.52 13.43
C CYS A 512 -40.92 -1.72 14.54
N ALA A 513 -39.67 -1.34 14.22
CA ALA A 513 -38.59 -1.19 15.21
C ALA A 513 -37.81 0.08 14.90
N PHE A 514 -37.40 0.80 15.93
CA PHE A 514 -36.54 1.99 15.74
C PHE A 514 -35.66 2.23 16.97
N ALA A 515 -34.49 2.79 16.69
CA ALA A 515 -33.54 3.28 17.67
C ALA A 515 -33.03 4.64 17.21
N ASP A 516 -33.20 5.66 18.02
CA ASP A 516 -32.77 7.03 17.80
C ASP A 516 -31.89 7.49 18.96
N PHE A 517 -30.67 7.86 18.66
CA PHE A 517 -29.68 8.31 19.62
C PHE A 517 -29.18 9.71 19.27
N GLY A 518 -29.17 10.59 20.26
CA GLY A 518 -28.40 11.84 20.20
C GLY A 518 -26.99 11.58 20.72
N VAL A 519 -26.00 12.03 20.00
CA VAL A 519 -24.59 11.85 20.36
C VAL A 519 -24.01 13.17 20.84
N LYS A 520 -23.43 13.18 22.05
CA LYS A 520 -22.74 14.34 22.63
C LYS A 520 -21.44 13.93 23.29
N ARG A 521 -20.34 14.47 22.80
CA ARG A 521 -18.98 14.19 23.31
C ARG A 521 -18.70 12.70 23.47
N GLY A 522 -19.08 11.91 22.45
CA GLY A 522 -18.87 10.47 22.40
C GLY A 522 -19.82 9.63 23.24
N VAL A 523 -20.85 10.22 23.84
CA VAL A 523 -21.91 9.50 24.53
C VAL A 523 -23.18 9.56 23.68
N MET A 524 -23.73 8.39 23.32
CA MET A 524 -24.98 8.23 22.60
C MET A 524 -26.10 8.02 23.62
N ASP A 525 -26.97 8.98 23.80
CA ASP A 525 -28.14 8.90 24.64
C ASP A 525 -29.37 8.51 23.81
N SER A 526 -30.11 7.48 24.23
CA SER A 526 -31.32 7.06 23.55
C SER A 526 -32.42 8.13 23.70
N ARG A 527 -32.90 8.65 22.56
CA ARG A 527 -34.11 9.51 22.51
C ARG A 527 -35.37 8.67 22.38
N ALA A 528 -35.28 7.61 21.58
CA ALA A 528 -36.35 6.66 21.38
C ALA A 528 -35.76 5.30 21.03
N LEU A 529 -36.22 4.26 21.69
CA LEU A 529 -35.89 2.88 21.42
C LEU A 529 -37.14 2.03 21.59
N ALA A 530 -37.63 1.47 20.49
CA ALA A 530 -38.81 0.62 20.55
C ALA A 530 -38.74 -0.51 19.51
N PHE A 531 -39.25 -1.67 19.90
CA PHE A 531 -39.48 -2.81 19.04
C PHE A 531 -40.92 -3.28 19.25
N ASP A 532 -41.77 -3.02 18.28
CA ASP A 532 -43.22 -3.24 18.35
C ASP A 532 -43.64 -4.42 17.49
N THR A 533 -44.24 -5.41 18.12
CA THR A 533 -44.79 -6.61 17.46
C THR A 533 -46.31 -6.69 17.64
N SER A 534 -46.95 -7.71 17.05
CA SER A 534 -48.34 -8.00 17.29
C SER A 534 -48.66 -8.30 18.76
N ASP A 535 -47.73 -8.89 19.49
CA ASP A 535 -47.97 -9.50 20.79
C ASP A 535 -47.31 -8.72 21.96
N THR A 536 -46.20 -8.01 21.66
CA THR A 536 -45.42 -7.31 22.67
C THR A 536 -44.80 -6.04 22.09
N ILE A 537 -44.71 -5.00 22.90
CA ILE A 537 -43.85 -3.85 22.65
C ILE A 537 -42.66 -3.86 23.62
N ILE A 538 -41.46 -3.80 23.12
CA ILE A 538 -40.23 -3.63 23.92
C ILE A 538 -39.80 -2.17 23.81
N VAL A 539 -39.76 -1.46 24.94
CA VAL A 539 -39.29 -0.07 25.02
C VAL A 539 -37.95 -0.09 25.70
N GLY A 540 -37.01 0.66 25.13
CA GLY A 540 -35.64 0.76 25.66
C GLY A 540 -35.28 2.17 26.07
N GLN A 541 -34.31 2.27 26.96
CA GLN A 541 -33.61 3.49 27.32
C GLN A 541 -32.17 3.16 27.71
N GLY A 542 -31.24 4.08 27.49
CA GLY A 542 -29.85 3.87 27.93
C GLY A 542 -28.84 4.66 27.10
N GLN A 543 -27.62 4.32 27.32
CA GLN A 543 -26.45 5.00 26.75
C GLN A 543 -25.47 4.01 26.11
N VAL A 544 -24.79 4.49 25.06
CA VAL A 544 -23.61 3.84 24.47
C VAL A 544 -22.46 4.82 24.56
N ASN A 545 -21.42 4.46 25.29
CA ASN A 545 -20.25 5.32 25.48
C ASN A 545 -19.12 4.92 24.52
N LEU A 546 -18.94 5.71 23.43
CA LEU A 546 -17.92 5.48 22.43
C LEU A 546 -16.47 5.72 22.92
N ARG A 547 -16.31 6.52 23.99
CA ARG A 547 -15.01 6.81 24.60
C ARG A 547 -14.51 5.64 25.45
N GLU A 548 -15.41 5.08 26.25
CA GLU A 548 -15.12 3.97 27.15
C GLU A 548 -15.36 2.61 26.49
N GLU A 549 -16.03 2.62 25.33
CA GLU A 549 -16.49 1.43 24.61
C GLU A 549 -17.40 0.56 25.49
N SER A 550 -18.37 1.18 26.14
CA SER A 550 -19.27 0.52 27.07
C SER A 550 -20.73 0.70 26.69
N LEU A 551 -21.55 -0.28 27.10
CA LEU A 551 -23.00 -0.35 26.89
C LEU A 551 -23.71 -0.28 28.24
N ASP A 552 -24.82 0.46 28.30
CA ASP A 552 -25.72 0.54 29.41
C ASP A 552 -27.13 0.81 28.90
N ILE A 553 -27.83 -0.25 28.47
CA ILE A 553 -29.17 -0.17 27.88
C ILE A 553 -30.11 -1.08 28.63
N GLU A 554 -31.25 -0.55 29.06
CA GLU A 554 -32.33 -1.31 29.68
C GLU A 554 -33.49 -1.46 28.68
N LEU A 555 -33.89 -2.70 28.41
CA LEU A 555 -35.04 -3.06 27.59
C LEU A 555 -36.17 -3.56 28.46
N ARG A 556 -37.36 -2.99 28.29
CA ARG A 556 -38.55 -3.32 29.08
C ARG A 556 -39.64 -3.85 28.16
N PRO A 557 -39.89 -5.17 28.15
CA PRO A 557 -41.01 -5.76 27.40
C PRO A 557 -42.35 -5.43 28.08
N ARG A 558 -43.34 -5.04 27.27
CA ARG A 558 -44.72 -4.76 27.67
C ARG A 558 -45.64 -5.60 26.79
N PRO A 559 -46.28 -6.65 27.33
CA PRO A 559 -47.22 -7.48 26.56
C PRO A 559 -48.45 -6.69 26.19
N LYS A 560 -49.02 -6.94 25.03
CA LYS A 560 -50.29 -6.39 24.58
C LYS A 560 -51.45 -7.25 25.03
N ASP A 561 -51.24 -8.56 25.14
CA ASP A 561 -52.22 -9.52 25.62
C ASP A 561 -52.07 -9.78 27.12
N ARG A 562 -53.16 -10.16 27.76
CA ARG A 562 -53.16 -10.58 29.18
C ARG A 562 -52.52 -11.96 29.25
N SER A 563 -51.35 -12.06 29.86
CA SER A 563 -50.63 -13.33 30.06
C SER A 563 -50.69 -13.71 31.54
N ILE A 564 -51.06 -14.95 31.80
CA ILE A 564 -50.98 -15.58 33.11
C ILE A 564 -49.67 -16.35 33.19
N LEU A 565 -48.92 -16.21 34.28
CA LEU A 565 -47.57 -16.77 34.47
C LEU A 565 -46.43 -16.07 33.72
N ALA A 566 -46.62 -14.83 33.31
CA ALA A 566 -45.54 -14.05 32.70
C ALA A 566 -44.52 -13.57 33.77
N LEU A 567 -43.35 -14.21 33.81
CA LEU A 567 -42.23 -13.82 34.66
C LEU A 567 -41.26 -12.93 33.86
N ARG A 568 -41.80 -11.90 33.20
CA ARG A 568 -40.99 -11.00 32.36
C ARG A 568 -40.20 -10.02 33.22
N SER A 569 -38.90 -9.95 32.93
CA SER A 569 -37.96 -9.05 33.59
C SER A 569 -37.39 -8.06 32.58
N PRO A 570 -37.09 -6.82 32.99
CA PRO A 570 -36.24 -5.96 32.18
C PRO A 570 -34.93 -6.67 31.81
N LEU A 571 -34.50 -6.52 30.55
CA LEU A 571 -33.22 -7.00 30.08
C LEU A 571 -32.23 -5.86 30.11
N HIS A 572 -31.12 -6.06 30.80
CA HIS A 572 -30.02 -5.11 30.86
C HIS A 572 -28.92 -5.55 29.94
N ILE A 573 -28.56 -4.69 28.96
CA ILE A 573 -27.42 -4.85 28.05
C ILE A 573 -26.33 -3.96 28.56
N GLY A 574 -25.26 -4.55 29.08
CA GLY A 574 -24.10 -3.86 29.66
C GLY A 574 -22.79 -4.42 29.17
N GLY A 575 -21.71 -4.03 29.83
CA GLY A 575 -20.36 -4.51 29.51
C GLY A 575 -19.63 -3.62 28.47
N SER A 576 -18.56 -4.15 27.88
CA SER A 576 -17.78 -3.47 26.88
C SER A 576 -18.17 -3.88 25.44
N PHE A 577 -17.72 -3.14 24.42
CA PHE A 577 -17.91 -3.54 23.01
C PHE A 577 -17.25 -4.89 22.69
N ALA A 578 -16.14 -5.19 23.36
CA ALA A 578 -15.43 -6.47 23.19
C ALA A 578 -16.12 -7.63 23.92
N ASP A 579 -16.84 -7.34 25.02
CA ASP A 579 -17.52 -8.35 25.83
C ASP A 579 -18.87 -7.80 26.30
N PRO A 580 -19.89 -7.77 25.43
CA PRO A 580 -21.23 -7.33 25.79
C PRO A 580 -21.91 -8.36 26.66
N SER A 581 -22.58 -7.91 27.72
CA SER A 581 -23.32 -8.77 28.66
C SER A 581 -24.82 -8.53 28.60
N PHE A 582 -25.60 -9.61 28.62
CA PHE A 582 -27.04 -9.59 28.58
C PHE A 582 -27.55 -10.21 29.91
N ARG A 583 -28.19 -9.41 30.77
CA ARG A 583 -28.59 -9.84 32.10
C ARG A 583 -30.03 -9.49 32.38
N PRO A 584 -30.89 -10.47 32.73
CA PRO A 584 -32.22 -10.19 33.30
C PRO A 584 -32.09 -9.56 34.69
N ASP A 585 -33.07 -8.76 35.08
CA ASP A 585 -33.17 -8.21 36.45
C ASP A 585 -33.68 -9.30 37.43
N PHE A 586 -32.75 -10.11 37.92
CA PHE A 586 -33.03 -11.20 38.84
C PHE A 586 -33.65 -10.72 40.19
N ALA A 587 -33.41 -9.47 40.59
CA ALA A 587 -33.99 -8.96 41.83
C ALA A 587 -35.52 -8.82 41.72
N ARG A 588 -36.02 -8.32 40.60
CA ARG A 588 -37.45 -8.23 40.33
C ARG A 588 -38.09 -9.59 40.09
N LEU A 589 -37.40 -10.50 39.42
CA LEU A 589 -37.82 -11.89 39.23
C LEU A 589 -37.92 -12.61 40.58
N GLY A 590 -36.92 -12.48 41.44
CA GLY A 590 -36.92 -13.08 42.78
C GLY A 590 -38.03 -12.54 43.66
N LEU A 591 -38.30 -11.24 43.64
CA LEU A 591 -39.40 -10.65 44.40
C LEU A 591 -40.77 -11.14 43.91
N ARG A 592 -41.03 -11.19 42.61
CA ARG A 592 -42.28 -11.73 42.05
C ARG A 592 -42.43 -13.21 42.36
N GLY A 593 -41.38 -14.00 42.26
CA GLY A 593 -41.35 -15.40 42.63
C GLY A 593 -41.64 -15.62 44.13
N ALA A 594 -41.04 -14.78 44.99
CA ALA A 594 -41.30 -14.83 46.45
C ALA A 594 -42.75 -14.47 46.78
N ILE A 595 -43.32 -13.45 46.13
CA ILE A 595 -44.75 -13.09 46.30
C ILE A 595 -45.62 -14.22 45.77
N ALA A 596 -45.36 -14.84 44.65
CA ALA A 596 -46.08 -15.96 44.10
C ALA A 596 -46.06 -17.16 45.07
N LEU A 597 -44.90 -17.48 45.64
CA LEU A 597 -44.76 -18.52 46.65
C LEU A 597 -45.53 -18.18 47.93
N ALA A 598 -45.49 -16.95 48.41
CA ALA A 598 -46.22 -16.50 49.59
C ALA A 598 -47.71 -16.56 49.37
N LEU A 599 -48.21 -16.09 48.22
CA LEU A 599 -49.68 -16.19 47.91
C LEU A 599 -50.11 -17.64 47.68
N GLY A 600 -49.24 -18.45 47.02
CA GLY A 600 -49.52 -19.87 46.78
C GLY A 600 -49.57 -20.73 48.06
N SER A 601 -48.89 -20.32 49.14
CA SER A 601 -48.93 -20.95 50.43
C SER A 601 -50.26 -20.69 51.14
N ILE A 602 -50.99 -19.62 50.82
CA ILE A 602 -52.29 -19.25 51.38
C ILE A 602 -53.39 -19.84 50.53
N ALA A 603 -53.34 -19.73 49.23
CA ALA A 603 -54.27 -20.31 48.27
C ALA A 603 -53.57 -20.56 46.93
N PRO A 604 -53.52 -21.83 46.45
CA PRO A 604 -52.82 -22.14 45.20
C PRO A 604 -53.25 -21.29 44.00
N PRO A 605 -54.52 -20.92 43.78
CA PRO A 605 -54.90 -20.00 42.70
C PRO A 605 -54.41 -18.57 42.89
N ALA A 606 -54.10 -18.12 44.12
CA ALA A 606 -53.62 -16.76 44.39
C ALA A 606 -52.14 -16.53 43.94
N ALA A 607 -51.38 -17.60 43.83
CA ALA A 607 -50.02 -17.50 43.25
C ALA A 607 -50.03 -16.94 41.82
N LEU A 608 -51.10 -17.22 41.08
CA LEU A 608 -51.28 -16.72 39.71
C LEU A 608 -51.46 -15.19 39.64
N LEU A 609 -51.98 -14.57 40.74
CA LEU A 609 -52.14 -13.11 40.78
C LEU A 609 -50.84 -12.34 40.81
N ALA A 610 -49.77 -12.92 41.35
CA ALA A 610 -48.44 -12.29 41.36
C ALA A 610 -47.74 -12.33 40.00
N THR A 611 -48.22 -13.22 39.14
CA THR A 611 -47.68 -13.38 37.77
C THR A 611 -48.61 -12.73 36.72
N LEU A 612 -49.76 -12.14 37.15
CA LEU A 612 -50.71 -11.48 36.25
C LEU A 612 -50.17 -10.09 35.84
N GLU A 613 -49.94 -9.87 34.56
CA GLU A 613 -49.65 -8.55 34.02
C GLU A 613 -50.94 -7.91 33.47
N LEU A 614 -51.34 -6.81 34.11
CA LEU A 614 -52.61 -6.10 33.89
C LEU A 614 -52.45 -4.84 33.04
N GLY A 615 -51.60 -4.78 32.10
CA GLY A 615 -51.53 -3.60 31.27
C GLY A 615 -51.30 -3.94 29.81
N PRO A 616 -52.24 -3.64 28.89
CA PRO A 616 -51.91 -3.74 27.48
C PRO A 616 -50.80 -2.72 27.15
N GLY A 617 -49.71 -3.19 26.58
CA GLY A 617 -48.78 -2.32 25.90
C GLY A 617 -49.56 -1.63 24.78
N GLU A 618 -49.62 -0.29 24.81
CA GLU A 618 -50.22 0.43 23.70
C GLU A 618 -49.33 0.28 22.46
N ASP A 619 -49.95 0.25 21.27
CA ASP A 619 -49.21 0.28 20.01
C ASP A 619 -48.31 1.50 19.93
N SER A 620 -47.08 1.32 19.52
CA SER A 620 -46.22 2.47 19.18
C SER A 620 -46.81 3.16 17.96
N GLY A 621 -46.73 4.48 17.93
CA GLY A 621 -47.02 5.21 16.72
C GLY A 621 -45.91 4.93 15.68
N CYS A 622 -46.01 3.82 14.93
CA CYS A 622 -45.07 3.45 13.84
C CYS A 622 -45.08 4.45 12.67
N GLY A 623 -45.36 5.71 12.97
CA GLY A 623 -45.40 6.81 12.03
C GLY A 623 -44.27 7.81 12.29
N GLY A 624 -43.99 8.65 11.36
CA GLY A 624 -42.92 9.63 11.39
C GLY A 624 -41.76 9.28 10.47
N ASP A 625 -40.62 9.87 10.71
CA ASP A 625 -39.46 9.72 9.85
C ASP A 625 -38.88 8.29 9.77
N TYR A 626 -39.27 7.41 10.68
CA TYR A 626 -38.82 6.01 10.76
C TYR A 626 -39.71 5.03 9.96
N ALA A 627 -40.84 5.51 9.40
CA ALA A 627 -41.76 4.68 8.61
C ALA A 627 -41.52 4.79 7.10
N LYS A 628 -40.58 5.66 6.68
CA LYS A 628 -40.18 5.87 5.27
C LYS A 628 -38.93 5.04 4.92
#